data_5afcc1e5504b28edbea53c6ace44aad3
#
_entry.id   5afcc1e5504b28edbea53c6ace44aad3
#
_cell.length_a   1.000
_cell.length_b   1.000
_cell.length_c   1.000
_cell.angle_alpha   90.00
_cell.angle_beta   90.00
_cell.angle_gamma   90.00
#
_symmetry.space_group_name_H-M   'P 1'
#
loop_
_entity.id
_entity.type
_entity.pdbx_description
1 polymer ?
#
loop_
_entity_poly.entity_id
_entity_poly.type
_entity_poly.pdbx_seq_one_letter_code
_entity_poly.pdbx_strand_id
1 'polypeptide(L)'
;MNVHIEDRRLLHIREKVEAGERLSHGDGVDLYRTSDLLALGYLANTVRERMHGDVTYFNVNRHLNPTDVCVASCRLCAFGKQKRDPKSYTMTLEQVWETAGIGWNEAITEFHIVGGLHPELSLDWFCQMLRGLKERFPQVHLKAFTMVEIGYFARREKIGIREVLVRLRDAGMDSLPGGGAEVFSERVRRIICDHKLTGDEWLETARTAHDLGLHSNCTMLYGHIENEEDRVDHLVRLRALQDDTNGFVTFIPLAFHPDNTALSNISKTTGFDDLKNIAVSRLMLDNIPHIKAYWVMLTPRIAQVALRFGANDIDGTVVEEKIYHDAGSTVSQSLRRGELLRLIRLAGRTPVERDTLYRPVQRTETAFTVLV
;
A
#
# COMPACT_ATOMS: atom_id res chain seq x y z
N MET A 1 -31.29 0.46 7.47
CA MET A 1 -31.57 1.84 6.97
C MET A 1 -31.61 1.75 5.46
N ASN A 2 -32.73 2.10 4.78
CA ASN A 2 -32.81 2.02 3.33
C ASN A 2 -32.19 3.31 2.74
N VAL A 3 -31.02 3.20 2.13
CA VAL A 3 -30.45 4.27 1.29
C VAL A 3 -31.24 4.28 -0.02
N HIS A 4 -31.64 5.48 -0.45
CA HIS A 4 -32.19 5.69 -1.78
C HIS A 4 -31.07 5.49 -2.80
N ILE A 5 -31.30 4.66 -3.81
CA ILE A 5 -30.35 4.41 -4.91
C ILE A 5 -30.92 5.09 -6.15
N GLU A 6 -30.23 6.11 -6.63
CA GLU A 6 -30.62 6.86 -7.83
C GLU A 6 -30.19 6.13 -9.10
N ASP A 7 -29.02 5.53 -9.10
CA ASP A 7 -28.47 4.82 -10.24
C ASP A 7 -28.95 3.37 -10.29
N ARG A 8 -29.84 3.08 -11.27
CA ARG A 8 -30.43 1.73 -11.43
C ARG A 8 -29.40 0.62 -11.62
N ARG A 9 -28.19 0.93 -12.09
CA ARG A 9 -27.09 -0.06 -12.20
C ARG A 9 -26.68 -0.63 -10.85
N LEU A 10 -26.86 0.14 -9.77
CA LEU A 10 -26.52 -0.32 -8.42
C LEU A 10 -27.60 -1.23 -7.80
N LEU A 11 -28.80 -1.33 -8.37
CA LEU A 11 -29.89 -2.12 -7.76
C LEU A 11 -29.54 -3.63 -7.72
N HIS A 12 -29.09 -4.20 -8.85
CA HIS A 12 -28.70 -5.62 -8.88
C HIS A 12 -27.40 -5.88 -8.11
N ILE A 13 -26.47 -4.88 -8.08
CA ILE A 13 -25.24 -4.98 -7.30
C ILE A 13 -25.58 -4.99 -5.80
N ARG A 14 -26.55 -4.18 -5.35
CA ARG A 14 -27.03 -4.22 -3.98
C ARG A 14 -27.54 -5.62 -3.60
N GLU A 15 -28.36 -6.24 -4.44
CA GLU A 15 -28.88 -7.58 -4.20
C GLU A 15 -27.75 -8.59 -3.98
N LYS A 16 -26.73 -8.58 -4.85
CA LYS A 16 -25.53 -9.41 -4.69
C LYS A 16 -24.77 -9.11 -3.40
N VAL A 17 -24.55 -7.84 -3.07
CA VAL A 17 -23.87 -7.42 -1.84
C VAL A 17 -24.64 -7.87 -0.60
N GLU A 18 -25.96 -7.73 -0.58
CA GLU A 18 -26.82 -8.19 0.52
C GLU A 18 -26.77 -9.71 0.66
N ALA A 19 -26.77 -10.44 -0.46
CA ALA A 19 -26.66 -11.91 -0.49
C ALA A 19 -25.22 -12.41 -0.17
N GLY A 20 -24.21 -11.55 -0.16
CA GLY A 20 -22.81 -11.94 0.02
C GLY A 20 -22.22 -12.60 -1.23
N GLU A 21 -22.78 -12.35 -2.39
CA GLU A 21 -22.30 -12.87 -3.67
C GLU A 21 -21.10 -12.07 -4.18
N ARG A 22 -20.17 -12.78 -4.81
CA ARG A 22 -18.98 -12.17 -5.43
C ARG A 22 -19.36 -11.37 -6.67
N LEU A 23 -18.90 -10.14 -6.74
CA LEU A 23 -19.13 -9.26 -7.87
C LEU A 23 -18.29 -9.67 -9.10
N SER A 24 -18.90 -9.58 -10.28
CA SER A 24 -18.26 -9.83 -11.57
C SER A 24 -17.42 -8.64 -12.03
N HIS A 25 -16.63 -8.84 -13.09
CA HIS A 25 -15.92 -7.75 -13.77
C HIS A 25 -16.88 -6.65 -14.24
N GLY A 26 -18.02 -7.03 -14.86
CA GLY A 26 -19.04 -6.07 -15.31
C GLY A 26 -19.61 -5.24 -14.16
N ASP A 27 -19.92 -5.86 -13.02
CA ASP A 27 -20.36 -5.13 -11.82
C ASP A 27 -19.31 -4.11 -11.37
N GLY A 28 -18.02 -4.47 -11.42
CA GLY A 28 -16.91 -3.56 -11.08
C GLY A 28 -16.85 -2.33 -11.99
N VAL A 29 -17.06 -2.52 -13.29
CA VAL A 29 -17.10 -1.41 -14.26
C VAL A 29 -18.32 -0.50 -13.98
N ASP A 30 -19.48 -1.08 -13.69
CA ASP A 30 -20.68 -0.31 -13.34
C ASP A 30 -20.51 0.48 -12.04
N LEU A 31 -19.81 -0.10 -11.03
CA LEU A 31 -19.45 0.62 -9.79
C LEU A 31 -18.53 1.83 -10.06
N TYR A 32 -17.59 1.74 -10.99
CA TYR A 32 -16.76 2.90 -11.37
C TYR A 32 -17.54 3.95 -12.17
N ARG A 33 -18.50 3.54 -12.99
CA ARG A 33 -19.30 4.43 -13.85
C ARG A 33 -20.45 5.14 -13.14
N THR A 34 -20.82 4.70 -11.94
CA THR A 34 -21.88 5.38 -11.19
C THR A 34 -21.48 6.77 -10.74
N SER A 35 -22.43 7.70 -10.75
CA SER A 35 -22.35 9.01 -10.11
C SER A 35 -22.95 9.02 -8.69
N ASP A 36 -23.65 7.95 -8.30
CA ASP A 36 -24.28 7.82 -6.98
C ASP A 36 -23.26 7.37 -5.91
N LEU A 37 -22.40 8.32 -5.53
CA LEU A 37 -21.34 8.07 -4.57
C LEU A 37 -21.87 7.68 -3.19
N LEU A 38 -23.03 8.19 -2.78
CA LEU A 38 -23.59 7.90 -1.47
C LEU A 38 -24.10 6.46 -1.39
N ALA A 39 -24.82 5.98 -2.41
CA ALA A 39 -25.24 4.59 -2.49
C ALA A 39 -24.02 3.64 -2.57
N LEU A 40 -23.04 3.98 -3.40
CA LEU A 40 -21.78 3.22 -3.50
C LEU A 40 -21.08 3.10 -2.14
N GLY A 41 -20.91 4.23 -1.44
CA GLY A 41 -20.31 4.27 -0.10
C GLY A 41 -21.09 3.45 0.94
N TYR A 42 -22.43 3.52 0.88
CA TYR A 42 -23.29 2.72 1.75
C TYR A 42 -23.07 1.21 1.54
N LEU A 43 -23.06 0.75 0.28
CA LEU A 43 -22.82 -0.66 -0.04
C LEU A 43 -21.44 -1.12 0.45
N ALA A 44 -20.40 -0.34 0.20
CA ALA A 44 -19.05 -0.65 0.64
C ALA A 44 -18.93 -0.65 2.17
N ASN A 45 -19.59 0.29 2.85
CA ASN A 45 -19.62 0.34 4.31
C ASN A 45 -20.37 -0.85 4.91
N THR A 46 -21.43 -1.32 4.26
CA THR A 46 -22.17 -2.52 4.68
C THR A 46 -21.25 -3.76 4.67
N VAL A 47 -20.49 -3.96 3.61
CA VAL A 47 -19.50 -5.06 3.53
C VAL A 47 -18.42 -4.88 4.60
N ARG A 48 -17.88 -3.67 4.75
CA ARG A 48 -16.85 -3.34 5.74
C ARG A 48 -17.34 -3.63 7.16
N GLU A 49 -18.58 -3.24 7.52
CA GLU A 49 -19.13 -3.49 8.85
C GLU A 49 -19.45 -4.98 9.10
N ARG A 50 -19.84 -5.72 8.06
CA ARG A 50 -19.99 -7.17 8.13
C ARG A 50 -18.67 -7.87 8.47
N MET A 51 -17.54 -7.38 7.93
CA MET A 51 -16.21 -7.98 8.14
C MET A 51 -15.55 -7.55 9.45
N HIS A 52 -15.73 -6.30 9.87
CA HIS A 52 -14.89 -5.67 10.92
C HIS A 52 -15.70 -4.97 12.03
N GLY A 53 -17.02 -5.01 11.98
CA GLY A 53 -17.86 -4.24 12.93
C GLY A 53 -17.46 -2.77 12.92
N ASP A 54 -17.22 -2.19 14.08
CA ASP A 54 -16.78 -0.79 14.22
C ASP A 54 -15.25 -0.61 14.27
N VAL A 55 -14.48 -1.69 14.22
CA VAL A 55 -13.02 -1.62 14.37
C VAL A 55 -12.38 -0.92 13.19
N THR A 56 -11.46 -0.01 13.46
CA THR A 56 -10.55 0.59 12.50
C THR A 56 -9.11 0.48 13.00
N TYR A 57 -8.25 -0.06 12.15
CA TYR A 57 -6.87 -0.33 12.46
C TYR A 57 -5.96 0.86 12.14
N PHE A 58 -4.87 0.96 12.90
CA PHE A 58 -3.75 1.86 12.66
C PHE A 58 -2.47 1.23 13.24
N ASN A 59 -1.28 1.71 12.83
CA ASN A 59 -0.03 1.27 13.46
C ASN A 59 0.90 2.45 13.78
N VAL A 60 2.00 2.15 14.46
CA VAL A 60 3.10 3.09 14.71
C VAL A 60 4.27 2.65 13.85
N ASN A 61 4.43 3.29 12.69
CA ASN A 61 5.41 2.91 11.68
C ASN A 61 6.32 4.05 11.28
N ARG A 62 7.48 3.69 10.75
CA ARG A 62 8.46 4.60 10.18
C ARG A 62 8.87 4.13 8.79
N HIS A 63 9.04 5.08 7.88
CA HIS A 63 9.58 4.84 6.55
C HIS A 63 11.10 4.96 6.56
N LEU A 64 11.77 4.05 5.88
CA LEU A 64 13.20 4.07 5.61
C LEU A 64 13.41 3.98 4.11
N ASN A 65 13.98 5.02 3.53
CA ASN A 65 14.31 5.07 2.11
C ASN A 65 15.85 5.13 1.99
N PRO A 66 16.54 3.97 1.91
CA PRO A 66 18.01 3.95 1.98
C PRO A 66 18.68 4.63 0.78
N THR A 67 18.01 4.73 -0.36
CA THR A 67 18.50 5.42 -1.54
C THR A 67 17.37 5.89 -2.43
N ASP A 68 17.53 7.04 -3.08
CA ASP A 68 16.69 7.52 -4.18
C ASP A 68 17.33 7.28 -5.56
N VAL A 69 18.57 6.76 -5.61
CA VAL A 69 19.23 6.41 -6.86
C VAL A 69 18.49 5.25 -7.53
N CYS A 70 18.00 5.45 -8.74
CA CYS A 70 17.19 4.49 -9.46
C CYS A 70 17.58 4.43 -10.94
N VAL A 71 17.78 3.22 -11.46
CA VAL A 71 18.02 2.99 -12.90
C VAL A 71 16.73 3.01 -13.73
N ALA A 72 15.58 2.88 -13.10
CA ALA A 72 14.31 3.00 -13.78
C ALA A 72 13.93 4.48 -13.98
N SER A 73 13.46 4.81 -15.18
CA SER A 73 13.02 6.15 -15.57
C SER A 73 11.50 6.24 -15.64
N CYS A 74 10.81 5.81 -14.59
CA CYS A 74 9.35 5.79 -14.56
C CYS A 74 8.78 7.21 -14.66
N ARG A 75 7.90 7.46 -15.62
CA ARG A 75 7.31 8.78 -15.85
C ARG A 75 6.43 9.28 -14.70
N LEU A 76 5.92 8.36 -13.90
CA LEU A 76 5.07 8.64 -12.73
C LEU A 76 5.85 8.99 -11.45
N CYS A 77 7.17 8.79 -11.43
CA CYS A 77 7.96 8.84 -10.20
C CYS A 77 8.80 10.12 -10.11
N ALA A 78 8.61 10.88 -9.03
CA ALA A 78 9.42 12.04 -8.70
C ALA A 78 10.57 11.70 -7.73
N PHE A 79 10.51 10.57 -7.04
CA PHE A 79 11.48 10.17 -6.04
C PHE A 79 12.78 9.64 -6.66
N GLY A 80 12.68 8.73 -7.65
CA GLY A 80 13.84 8.09 -8.28
C GLY A 80 14.70 9.08 -9.05
N LYS A 81 15.99 9.15 -8.71
CA LYS A 81 16.98 10.03 -9.34
C LYS A 81 18.09 9.23 -10.01
N GLN A 82 18.65 9.79 -11.07
CA GLN A 82 19.86 9.21 -11.68
C GLN A 82 21.05 9.38 -10.74
N LYS A 83 21.98 8.42 -10.70
CA LYS A 83 23.16 8.46 -9.81
C LYS A 83 24.01 9.75 -9.99
N ARG A 84 23.98 10.38 -11.17
CA ARG A 84 24.72 11.63 -11.45
C ARG A 84 23.96 12.89 -11.01
N ASP A 85 22.73 12.76 -10.57
CA ASP A 85 21.95 13.91 -10.05
C ASP A 85 22.59 14.37 -8.73
N PRO A 86 22.97 15.68 -8.62
CA PRO A 86 23.59 16.19 -7.40
C PRO A 86 22.69 16.16 -6.18
N LYS A 87 21.39 15.95 -6.36
CA LYS A 87 20.40 15.81 -5.29
C LYS A 87 20.16 14.35 -4.90
N SER A 88 20.75 13.37 -5.62
CA SER A 88 20.59 11.97 -5.28
C SER A 88 21.37 11.63 -4.01
N TYR A 89 20.86 10.64 -3.27
CA TYR A 89 21.52 10.14 -2.07
C TYR A 89 21.53 8.62 -2.00
N THR A 90 22.51 8.11 -1.28
CA THR A 90 22.58 6.72 -0.84
C THR A 90 23.15 6.72 0.57
N MET A 91 22.40 6.16 1.51
CA MET A 91 22.84 6.04 2.92
C MET A 91 23.89 4.95 3.05
N THR A 92 24.83 5.12 3.98
CA THR A 92 25.65 4.00 4.47
C THR A 92 24.78 3.11 5.39
N LEU A 93 25.27 1.92 5.71
CA LEU A 93 24.57 1.03 6.65
C LEU A 93 24.37 1.70 8.02
N GLU A 94 25.40 2.38 8.51
CA GLU A 94 25.38 3.14 9.77
C GLU A 94 24.29 4.22 9.74
N GLN A 95 24.22 5.00 8.64
CA GLN A 95 23.19 6.03 8.45
C GLN A 95 21.78 5.45 8.45
N VAL A 96 21.56 4.26 7.83
CA VAL A 96 20.24 3.61 7.86
C VAL A 96 19.87 3.23 9.29
N TRP A 97 20.80 2.60 10.02
CA TRP A 97 20.54 2.16 11.40
C TRP A 97 20.36 3.32 12.38
N GLU A 98 21.13 4.41 12.23
CA GLU A 98 20.95 5.65 12.99
C GLU A 98 19.57 6.27 12.69
N THR A 99 19.23 6.43 11.40
CA THR A 99 17.94 6.99 10.97
C THR A 99 16.78 6.18 11.55
N ALA A 100 16.89 4.86 11.62
CA ALA A 100 15.85 4.00 12.20
C ALA A 100 15.57 4.34 13.68
N GLY A 101 16.57 4.81 14.44
CA GLY A 101 16.47 5.14 15.88
C GLY A 101 16.25 6.62 16.22
N ILE A 102 16.45 7.55 15.29
CA ILE A 102 16.46 8.99 15.59
C ILE A 102 15.06 9.52 15.95
N GLY A 103 15.01 10.30 17.03
CA GLY A 103 13.91 11.21 17.33
C GLY A 103 12.55 10.56 17.63
N TRP A 104 12.53 9.30 18.02
CA TRP A 104 11.31 8.57 18.25
C TRP A 104 11.11 8.23 19.73
N ASN A 105 10.04 8.76 20.30
CA ASN A 105 9.70 8.57 21.72
C ASN A 105 8.70 7.42 21.95
N GLU A 106 8.10 6.89 20.87
CA GLU A 106 7.16 5.77 20.94
C GLU A 106 7.78 4.51 20.31
N ALA A 107 7.52 3.35 20.89
CA ALA A 107 8.02 2.09 20.33
C ALA A 107 7.39 1.79 18.96
N ILE A 108 8.22 1.73 17.93
CA ILE A 108 7.81 1.49 16.52
C ILE A 108 7.47 0.01 16.36
N THR A 109 6.34 -0.29 15.71
CA THR A 109 5.93 -1.66 15.39
C THR A 109 6.42 -2.14 14.02
N GLU A 110 6.69 -1.21 13.09
CA GLU A 110 7.03 -1.52 11.70
C GLU A 110 8.01 -0.52 11.10
N PHE A 111 9.06 -1.01 10.46
CA PHE A 111 9.81 -0.25 9.46
C PHE A 111 9.31 -0.60 8.07
N HIS A 112 8.88 0.42 7.30
CA HIS A 112 8.50 0.32 5.90
C HIS A 112 9.70 0.73 5.05
N ILE A 113 10.33 -0.24 4.37
CA ILE A 113 11.62 -0.05 3.69
C ILE A 113 11.44 -0.22 2.19
N VAL A 114 11.59 0.85 1.44
CA VAL A 114 11.58 0.88 -0.02
C VAL A 114 12.57 1.92 -0.54
N GLY A 115 13.12 1.70 -1.72
CA GLY A 115 14.11 2.61 -2.29
C GLY A 115 14.16 2.59 -3.81
N GLY A 116 15.09 3.34 -4.37
CA GLY A 116 15.44 3.29 -5.78
C GLY A 116 16.15 1.98 -6.15
N LEU A 117 16.06 1.59 -7.42
CA LEU A 117 16.79 0.44 -7.99
C LEU A 117 18.24 0.84 -8.22
N HIS A 118 19.06 0.75 -7.16
CA HIS A 118 20.43 1.23 -7.17
C HIS A 118 21.36 0.34 -8.00
N PRO A 119 22.14 0.86 -8.96
CA PRO A 119 22.97 0.06 -9.86
C PRO A 119 24.16 -0.64 -9.18
N GLU A 120 24.61 -0.18 -8.02
CA GLU A 120 25.85 -0.67 -7.40
C GLU A 120 25.64 -1.39 -6.04
N LEU A 121 24.54 -1.12 -5.34
CA LEU A 121 24.28 -1.82 -4.07
C LEU A 121 23.92 -3.28 -4.33
N SER A 122 24.71 -4.22 -3.80
CA SER A 122 24.48 -5.65 -3.95
C SER A 122 23.33 -6.15 -3.07
N LEU A 123 22.79 -7.32 -3.38
CA LEU A 123 21.83 -8.01 -2.51
C LEU A 123 22.41 -8.25 -1.11
N ASP A 124 23.72 -8.51 -1.02
CA ASP A 124 24.40 -8.69 0.28
C ASP A 124 24.38 -7.43 1.12
N TRP A 125 24.52 -6.26 0.51
CA TRP A 125 24.39 -4.98 1.22
C TRP A 125 23.00 -4.85 1.87
N PHE A 126 21.92 -5.17 1.12
CA PHE A 126 20.56 -5.15 1.67
C PHE A 126 20.35 -6.21 2.76
N CYS A 127 20.93 -7.38 2.61
CA CYS A 127 20.91 -8.40 3.67
C CYS A 127 21.64 -7.93 4.95
N GLN A 128 22.77 -7.25 4.83
CA GLN A 128 23.49 -6.66 5.97
C GLN A 128 22.66 -5.57 6.64
N MET A 129 22.01 -4.71 5.85
CA MET A 129 21.10 -3.69 6.35
C MET A 129 19.98 -4.28 7.22
N LEU A 130 19.31 -5.33 6.73
CA LEU A 130 18.22 -6.01 7.46
C LEU A 130 18.73 -6.66 8.74
N ARG A 131 19.87 -7.40 8.71
CA ARG A 131 20.46 -8.01 9.90
C ARG A 131 20.77 -6.96 10.97
N GLY A 132 21.42 -5.86 10.58
CA GLY A 132 21.72 -4.79 11.52
C GLY A 132 20.50 -4.06 12.07
N LEU A 133 19.39 -3.98 11.33
CA LEU A 133 18.11 -3.51 11.86
C LEU A 133 17.52 -4.50 12.86
N LYS A 134 17.52 -5.81 12.58
CA LYS A 134 17.03 -6.84 13.51
C LYS A 134 17.86 -6.95 14.80
N GLU A 135 19.17 -6.79 14.71
CA GLU A 135 20.04 -6.76 15.88
C GLU A 135 19.72 -5.59 16.82
N ARG A 136 19.42 -4.42 16.26
CA ARG A 136 19.12 -3.19 17.03
C ARG A 136 17.67 -3.08 17.47
N PHE A 137 16.76 -3.61 16.66
CA PHE A 137 15.31 -3.50 16.83
C PHE A 137 14.64 -4.87 16.67
N PRO A 138 14.91 -5.86 17.52
CA PRO A 138 14.51 -7.27 17.32
C PRO A 138 12.98 -7.46 17.27
N GLN A 139 12.22 -6.59 17.91
CA GLN A 139 10.74 -6.67 17.95
C GLN A 139 10.07 -5.96 16.78
N VAL A 140 10.79 -5.11 16.03
CA VAL A 140 10.21 -4.33 14.94
C VAL A 140 10.07 -5.19 13.70
N HIS A 141 8.90 -5.16 13.10
CA HIS A 141 8.61 -5.84 11.84
C HIS A 141 9.28 -5.12 10.66
N LEU A 142 10.09 -5.83 9.89
CA LEU A 142 10.73 -5.30 8.69
C LEU A 142 9.88 -5.61 7.45
N LYS A 143 9.07 -4.65 7.03
CA LYS A 143 8.33 -4.70 5.77
C LYS A 143 9.20 -4.09 4.68
N ALA A 144 9.88 -4.95 3.89
CA ALA A 144 10.93 -4.49 3.00
C ALA A 144 10.77 -5.05 1.59
N PHE A 145 11.10 -4.20 0.66
CA PHE A 145 11.25 -4.36 -0.77
C PHE A 145 9.96 -4.73 -1.51
N THR A 146 9.67 -3.91 -2.51
CA THR A 146 8.57 -4.14 -3.47
C THR A 146 8.88 -5.32 -4.36
N MET A 147 7.87 -5.89 -5.01
CA MET A 147 8.08 -6.95 -6.02
C MET A 147 9.03 -6.51 -7.13
N VAL A 148 9.02 -5.20 -7.45
CA VAL A 148 9.91 -4.61 -8.47
C VAL A 148 11.37 -4.63 -8.01
N GLU A 149 11.64 -4.32 -6.74
CA GLU A 149 13.00 -4.40 -6.15
C GLU A 149 13.47 -5.87 -6.11
N ILE A 150 12.61 -6.81 -5.71
CA ILE A 150 12.92 -8.25 -5.73
C ILE A 150 13.29 -8.73 -7.14
N GLY A 151 12.48 -8.38 -8.15
CA GLY A 151 12.76 -8.71 -9.55
C GLY A 151 14.06 -8.05 -10.05
N TYR A 152 14.35 -6.85 -9.60
CA TYR A 152 15.61 -6.17 -9.93
C TYR A 152 16.81 -6.88 -9.32
N PHE A 153 16.76 -7.27 -8.05
CA PHE A 153 17.83 -8.04 -7.39
C PHE A 153 18.07 -9.36 -8.11
N ALA A 154 17.01 -10.10 -8.48
CA ALA A 154 17.12 -11.36 -9.21
C ALA A 154 17.87 -11.18 -10.54
N ARG A 155 17.46 -10.19 -11.34
CA ARG A 155 18.11 -9.89 -12.63
C ARG A 155 19.58 -9.47 -12.47
N ARG A 156 19.87 -8.63 -11.48
CA ARG A 156 21.21 -8.10 -11.24
C ARG A 156 22.17 -9.18 -10.76
N GLU A 157 21.77 -9.99 -9.79
CA GLU A 157 22.59 -11.05 -9.20
C GLU A 157 22.57 -12.35 -10.08
N LYS A 158 21.72 -12.39 -11.12
CA LYS A 158 21.52 -13.55 -12.02
C LYS A 158 21.08 -14.82 -11.27
N ILE A 159 20.21 -14.65 -10.28
CA ILE A 159 19.63 -15.74 -9.48
C ILE A 159 18.10 -15.70 -9.58
N GLY A 160 17.44 -16.77 -9.12
CA GLY A 160 15.97 -16.86 -9.14
C GLY A 160 15.30 -15.95 -8.10
N ILE A 161 14.04 -15.54 -8.36
CA ILE A 161 13.20 -14.78 -7.41
C ILE A 161 13.13 -15.47 -6.05
N ARG A 162 12.92 -16.80 -6.04
CA ARG A 162 12.84 -17.59 -4.79
C ARG A 162 14.12 -17.48 -3.97
N GLU A 163 15.29 -17.55 -4.61
CA GLU A 163 16.57 -17.42 -3.92
C GLU A 163 16.76 -16.02 -3.31
N VAL A 164 16.41 -14.96 -4.03
CA VAL A 164 16.42 -13.60 -3.49
C VAL A 164 15.54 -13.50 -2.25
N LEU A 165 14.31 -13.98 -2.32
CA LEU A 165 13.35 -13.94 -1.21
C LEU A 165 13.84 -14.73 0.01
N VAL A 166 14.42 -15.92 -0.20
CA VAL A 166 14.98 -16.74 0.88
C VAL A 166 16.13 -15.99 1.57
N ARG A 167 17.07 -15.42 0.80
CA ARG A 167 18.22 -14.67 1.36
C ARG A 167 17.77 -13.44 2.16
N LEU A 168 16.76 -12.72 1.68
CA LEU A 168 16.22 -11.56 2.39
C LEU A 168 15.44 -11.96 3.64
N ARG A 169 14.62 -13.01 3.57
CA ARG A 169 13.91 -13.58 4.73
C ARG A 169 14.90 -14.01 5.80
N ASP A 170 15.92 -14.76 5.42
CA ASP A 170 16.96 -15.25 6.35
C ASP A 170 17.84 -14.12 6.92
N ALA A 171 17.83 -12.94 6.25
CA ALA A 171 18.44 -11.73 6.76
C ALA A 171 17.49 -10.90 7.67
N GLY A 172 16.23 -11.29 7.83
CA GLY A 172 15.28 -10.67 8.74
C GLY A 172 14.13 -9.90 8.07
N MET A 173 13.93 -10.03 6.76
CA MET A 173 12.72 -9.52 6.11
C MET A 173 11.49 -10.31 6.56
N ASP A 174 10.48 -9.63 7.09
CA ASP A 174 9.27 -10.28 7.62
C ASP A 174 8.09 -10.27 6.64
N SER A 175 7.97 -9.25 5.78
CA SER A 175 6.90 -9.12 4.78
C SER A 175 7.27 -8.12 3.69
N LEU A 176 6.41 -8.02 2.65
CA LEU A 176 6.63 -7.11 1.51
C LEU A 176 5.55 -6.01 1.46
N PRO A 177 5.91 -4.76 1.08
CA PRO A 177 4.97 -3.62 1.02
C PRO A 177 4.01 -3.66 -0.18
N GLY A 178 4.25 -4.49 -1.19
CA GLY A 178 3.37 -4.67 -2.35
C GLY A 178 3.35 -3.53 -3.37
N GLY A 179 4.25 -2.56 -3.26
CA GLY A 179 4.37 -1.45 -4.21
C GLY A 179 4.88 -1.87 -5.59
N GLY A 180 4.84 -0.94 -6.55
CA GLY A 180 5.31 -1.13 -7.91
C GLY A 180 4.32 -1.86 -8.84
N ALA A 181 3.15 -2.27 -8.33
CA ALA A 181 2.08 -2.87 -9.13
C ALA A 181 1.51 -1.87 -10.14
N GLU A 182 1.39 -0.63 -9.75
CA GLU A 182 0.73 0.46 -10.48
C GLU A 182 -0.66 0.03 -10.96
N VAL A 183 -0.79 -0.30 -12.27
CA VAL A 183 -1.91 -1.01 -12.87
C VAL A 183 -1.34 -2.14 -13.73
N PHE A 184 -1.98 -3.31 -13.79
CA PHE A 184 -1.46 -4.46 -14.52
C PHE A 184 -1.64 -4.38 -16.04
N SER A 185 -2.47 -3.45 -16.52
CA SER A 185 -2.67 -3.21 -17.95
C SER A 185 -1.35 -2.92 -18.66
N GLU A 186 -1.00 -3.76 -19.63
CA GLU A 186 0.24 -3.62 -20.41
C GLU A 186 0.26 -2.30 -21.20
N ARG A 187 -0.88 -1.89 -21.73
CA ARG A 187 -1.05 -0.59 -22.40
C ARG A 187 -0.62 0.57 -21.50
N VAL A 188 -1.04 0.53 -20.24
CA VAL A 188 -0.72 1.56 -19.26
C VAL A 188 0.74 1.48 -18.86
N ARG A 189 1.24 0.29 -18.50
CA ARG A 189 2.61 0.07 -18.03
C ARG A 189 3.66 0.50 -19.04
N ARG A 190 3.47 0.21 -20.32
CA ARG A 190 4.37 0.67 -21.40
C ARG A 190 4.55 2.19 -21.45
N ILE A 191 3.56 2.95 -21.00
CA ILE A 191 3.62 4.43 -21.02
C ILE A 191 4.23 4.97 -19.74
N ILE A 192 3.91 4.39 -18.57
CA ILE A 192 4.27 4.99 -17.27
C ILE A 192 5.51 4.37 -16.63
N CYS A 193 5.80 3.08 -16.90
CA CYS A 193 6.85 2.33 -16.19
C CYS A 193 7.33 1.09 -16.97
N ASP A 194 7.66 1.22 -18.25
CA ASP A 194 8.09 0.16 -19.17
C ASP A 194 9.30 -0.66 -18.67
N HIS A 195 10.14 -0.09 -17.82
CA HIS A 195 11.32 -0.74 -17.25
C HIS A 195 11.05 -1.60 -16.00
N LYS A 196 9.82 -1.55 -15.47
CA LYS A 196 9.41 -2.38 -14.34
C LYS A 196 8.98 -3.77 -14.80
N LEU A 197 8.76 -4.66 -13.83
CA LEU A 197 8.10 -5.95 -14.07
C LEU A 197 6.78 -5.75 -14.82
N THR A 198 6.44 -6.67 -15.70
CA THR A 198 5.07 -6.77 -16.23
C THR A 198 4.07 -7.08 -15.11
N GLY A 199 2.78 -6.95 -15.39
CA GLY A 199 1.75 -7.33 -14.41
C GLY A 199 1.84 -8.79 -13.99
N ASP A 200 2.11 -9.69 -14.95
CA ASP A 200 2.26 -11.13 -14.71
C ASP A 200 3.51 -11.45 -13.87
N GLU A 201 4.64 -10.84 -14.19
CA GLU A 201 5.87 -11.01 -13.40
C GLU A 201 5.72 -10.48 -11.96
N TRP A 202 4.96 -9.38 -11.76
CA TRP A 202 4.67 -8.88 -10.43
C TRP A 202 3.83 -9.88 -9.63
N LEU A 203 2.76 -10.43 -10.23
CA LEU A 203 1.89 -11.42 -9.59
C LEU A 203 2.64 -12.72 -9.28
N GLU A 204 3.50 -13.18 -10.19
CA GLU A 204 4.32 -14.39 -9.97
C GLU A 204 5.37 -14.17 -8.86
N THR A 205 5.94 -12.96 -8.76
CA THR A 205 6.84 -12.59 -7.66
C THR A 205 6.10 -12.62 -6.32
N ALA A 206 4.87 -12.08 -6.29
CA ALA A 206 4.02 -12.11 -5.10
C ALA A 206 3.63 -13.55 -4.72
N ARG A 207 3.23 -14.39 -5.70
CA ARG A 207 2.97 -15.83 -5.50
C ARG A 207 4.16 -16.53 -4.87
N THR A 208 5.36 -16.32 -5.42
CA THR A 208 6.59 -16.93 -4.90
C THR A 208 6.88 -16.50 -3.45
N ALA A 209 6.60 -15.23 -3.10
CA ALA A 209 6.74 -14.77 -1.73
C ALA A 209 5.73 -15.45 -0.80
N HIS A 210 4.46 -15.54 -1.20
CA HIS A 210 3.40 -16.20 -0.45
C HIS A 210 3.69 -17.69 -0.22
N ASP A 211 4.19 -18.41 -1.23
CA ASP A 211 4.62 -19.82 -1.13
C ASP A 211 5.78 -20.04 -0.14
N LEU A 212 6.54 -19.00 0.14
CA LEU A 212 7.59 -18.99 1.17
C LEU A 212 7.08 -18.58 2.56
N GLY A 213 5.79 -18.35 2.72
CA GLY A 213 5.16 -17.88 3.95
C GLY A 213 5.37 -16.40 4.23
N LEU A 214 5.85 -15.63 3.24
CA LEU A 214 6.00 -14.17 3.35
C LEU A 214 4.69 -13.51 2.91
N HIS A 215 4.00 -12.85 3.83
CA HIS A 215 2.83 -12.05 3.49
C HIS A 215 3.22 -10.74 2.81
N SER A 216 2.28 -10.17 2.05
CA SER A 216 2.47 -8.86 1.44
C SER A 216 1.20 -8.00 1.49
N ASN A 217 1.37 -6.71 1.29
CA ASN A 217 0.29 -5.85 0.83
C ASN A 217 0.14 -5.98 -0.69
N CYS A 218 -0.94 -5.44 -1.23
CA CYS A 218 -1.07 -5.15 -2.65
C CYS A 218 -1.59 -3.73 -2.88
N THR A 219 -1.25 -3.15 -4.02
CA THR A 219 -1.53 -1.74 -4.30
C THR A 219 -2.07 -1.56 -5.70
N MET A 220 -2.80 -0.48 -5.94
CA MET A 220 -3.14 0.04 -7.26
C MET A 220 -2.90 1.54 -7.27
N LEU A 221 -2.13 2.04 -8.24
CA LEU A 221 -2.01 3.48 -8.48
C LEU A 221 -3.11 3.90 -9.46
N TYR A 222 -3.93 4.86 -9.07
CA TYR A 222 -5.04 5.36 -9.89
C TYR A 222 -5.00 6.87 -10.09
N GLY A 223 -5.71 7.36 -11.09
CA GLY A 223 -5.82 8.79 -11.41
C GLY A 223 -4.73 9.28 -12.37
N HIS A 224 -4.20 8.41 -13.24
CA HIS A 224 -3.23 8.80 -14.25
C HIS A 224 -3.79 8.61 -15.68
N ILE A 225 -3.49 7.52 -16.39
CA ILE A 225 -3.91 7.28 -17.78
C ILE A 225 -4.71 5.98 -17.97
N GLU A 226 -4.98 5.29 -16.88
CA GLU A 226 -5.82 4.11 -16.83
C GLU A 226 -7.30 4.49 -16.97
N ASN A 227 -8.13 3.52 -17.34
CA ASN A 227 -9.59 3.63 -17.37
C ASN A 227 -10.23 2.67 -16.34
N GLU A 228 -11.55 2.63 -16.31
CA GLU A 228 -12.32 1.82 -15.37
C GLU A 228 -12.04 0.32 -15.57
N GLU A 229 -11.97 -0.13 -16.82
CA GLU A 229 -11.67 -1.52 -17.17
C GLU A 229 -10.28 -1.93 -16.69
N ASP A 230 -9.26 -1.07 -16.86
CA ASP A 230 -7.89 -1.31 -16.37
C ASP A 230 -7.86 -1.48 -14.84
N ARG A 231 -8.63 -0.67 -14.11
CA ARG A 231 -8.75 -0.76 -12.65
C ARG A 231 -9.44 -2.05 -12.22
N VAL A 232 -10.55 -2.39 -12.86
CA VAL A 232 -11.30 -3.62 -12.54
C VAL A 232 -10.49 -4.87 -12.86
N ASP A 233 -9.82 -4.92 -14.01
CA ASP A 233 -8.91 -6.03 -14.35
C ASP A 233 -7.84 -6.21 -13.28
N HIS A 234 -7.23 -5.12 -12.83
CA HIS A 234 -6.23 -5.14 -11.76
C HIS A 234 -6.80 -5.76 -10.47
N LEU A 235 -7.98 -5.31 -10.03
CA LEU A 235 -8.62 -5.84 -8.82
C LEU A 235 -8.98 -7.32 -8.95
N VAL A 236 -9.53 -7.73 -10.10
CA VAL A 236 -9.89 -9.13 -10.36
C VAL A 236 -8.66 -10.04 -10.34
N ARG A 237 -7.54 -9.60 -10.91
CA ARG A 237 -6.29 -10.37 -10.92
C ARG A 237 -5.65 -10.48 -9.53
N LEU A 238 -5.70 -9.43 -8.70
CA LEU A 238 -5.28 -9.51 -7.30
C LEU A 238 -6.18 -10.47 -6.51
N ARG A 239 -7.49 -10.38 -6.70
CA ARG A 239 -8.46 -11.27 -6.07
C ARG A 239 -8.22 -12.73 -6.43
N ALA A 240 -7.94 -13.03 -7.70
CA ALA A 240 -7.62 -14.39 -8.13
C ALA A 240 -6.34 -14.93 -7.47
N LEU A 241 -5.29 -14.12 -7.39
CA LEU A 241 -4.06 -14.53 -6.69
C LEU A 241 -4.32 -14.73 -5.18
N GLN A 242 -5.18 -13.91 -4.57
CA GLN A 242 -5.56 -14.09 -3.17
C GLN A 242 -6.36 -15.38 -2.95
N ASP A 243 -7.24 -15.76 -3.86
CA ASP A 243 -7.97 -17.05 -3.80
C ASP A 243 -6.98 -18.23 -3.77
N ASP A 244 -5.89 -18.14 -4.54
CA ASP A 244 -4.89 -19.20 -4.63
C ASP A 244 -3.96 -19.25 -3.40
N THR A 245 -3.55 -18.09 -2.87
CA THR A 245 -2.41 -18.00 -1.94
C THR A 245 -2.78 -17.54 -0.54
N ASN A 246 -3.87 -16.79 -0.39
CA ASN A 246 -4.25 -16.11 0.86
C ASN A 246 -3.09 -15.28 1.48
N GLY A 247 -2.18 -14.75 0.64
CA GLY A 247 -0.95 -14.10 1.08
C GLY A 247 -1.04 -12.57 1.23
N PHE A 248 -2.04 -11.92 0.62
CA PHE A 248 -2.26 -10.49 0.79
C PHE A 248 -2.97 -10.18 2.10
N VAL A 249 -2.39 -9.28 2.89
CA VAL A 249 -2.99 -8.83 4.16
C VAL A 249 -3.82 -7.56 4.02
N THR A 250 -3.46 -6.67 3.09
CA THR A 250 -4.21 -5.43 2.85
C THR A 250 -4.03 -4.93 1.42
N PHE A 251 -5.09 -4.33 0.90
CA PHE A 251 -5.05 -3.57 -0.36
C PHE A 251 -5.00 -2.07 -0.08
N ILE A 252 -4.17 -1.35 -0.83
CA ILE A 252 -3.96 0.09 -0.70
C ILE A 252 -4.18 0.76 -2.06
N PRO A 253 -5.32 1.41 -2.29
CA PRO A 253 -5.51 2.29 -3.44
C PRO A 253 -4.69 3.56 -3.22
N LEU A 254 -3.84 3.87 -4.20
CA LEU A 254 -2.86 4.96 -4.15
C LEU A 254 -3.25 6.03 -5.17
N ALA A 255 -3.64 7.23 -4.71
CA ALA A 255 -3.95 8.35 -5.58
C ALA A 255 -2.68 8.90 -6.25
N PHE A 256 -2.67 9.06 -7.56
CA PHE A 256 -1.52 9.60 -8.28
C PHE A 256 -1.31 11.07 -7.97
N HIS A 257 -0.09 11.45 -7.60
CA HIS A 257 0.36 12.82 -7.43
C HIS A 257 1.23 13.20 -8.63
N PRO A 258 0.73 14.02 -9.57
CA PRO A 258 1.42 14.34 -10.82
C PRO A 258 2.55 15.35 -10.66
N ASP A 259 2.53 16.18 -9.60
CA ASP A 259 3.50 17.26 -9.43
C ASP A 259 4.93 16.70 -9.40
N ASN A 260 5.87 17.42 -10.02
CA ASN A 260 7.27 17.02 -10.15
C ASN A 260 7.53 15.70 -10.93
N THR A 261 6.53 15.17 -11.63
CA THR A 261 6.66 13.97 -12.48
C THR A 261 6.66 14.34 -13.97
N ALA A 262 7.01 13.40 -14.84
CA ALA A 262 6.87 13.58 -16.29
C ALA A 262 5.40 13.57 -16.78
N LEU A 263 4.45 13.35 -15.88
CA LEU A 263 3.00 13.35 -16.12
C LEU A 263 2.30 14.54 -15.43
N SER A 264 3.02 15.61 -15.17
CA SER A 264 2.52 16.81 -14.46
C SER A 264 1.36 17.54 -15.18
N ASN A 265 1.07 17.19 -16.43
CA ASN A 265 -0.09 17.68 -17.18
C ASN A 265 -1.40 16.97 -16.83
N ILE A 266 -1.35 15.89 -16.03
CA ILE A 266 -2.54 15.17 -15.57
C ILE A 266 -3.08 15.90 -14.33
N SER A 267 -4.41 16.06 -14.25
CA SER A 267 -5.04 16.64 -13.07
C SER A 267 -4.97 15.66 -11.88
N LYS A 268 -4.81 16.21 -10.68
CA LYS A 268 -4.95 15.42 -9.44
C LYS A 268 -6.34 14.81 -9.34
N THR A 269 -6.42 13.68 -8.67
CA THR A 269 -7.70 13.09 -8.29
C THR A 269 -8.51 14.03 -7.39
N THR A 270 -9.81 13.86 -7.38
CA THR A 270 -10.72 14.57 -6.48
C THR A 270 -11.09 13.66 -5.30
N GLY A 271 -11.64 14.24 -4.23
CA GLY A 271 -12.16 13.43 -3.12
C GLY A 271 -13.26 12.44 -3.54
N PHE A 272 -14.00 12.75 -4.64
CA PHE A 272 -14.96 11.81 -5.23
C PHE A 272 -14.27 10.59 -5.84
N ASP A 273 -13.20 10.81 -6.60
CA ASP A 273 -12.40 9.71 -7.18
C ASP A 273 -11.80 8.84 -6.08
N ASP A 274 -11.26 9.47 -5.04
CA ASP A 274 -10.61 8.80 -3.93
C ASP A 274 -11.59 7.91 -3.15
N LEU A 275 -12.75 8.46 -2.78
CA LEU A 275 -13.79 7.70 -2.07
C LEU A 275 -14.38 6.59 -2.93
N LYS A 276 -14.55 6.83 -4.25
CA LYS A 276 -15.01 5.83 -5.21
C LYS A 276 -14.02 4.67 -5.29
N ASN A 277 -12.72 4.93 -5.42
CA ASN A 277 -11.71 3.85 -5.47
C ASN A 277 -11.68 3.02 -4.17
N ILE A 278 -11.78 3.64 -3.00
CA ILE A 278 -11.90 2.93 -1.72
C ILE A 278 -13.14 2.03 -1.72
N ALA A 279 -14.31 2.57 -2.10
CA ALA A 279 -15.57 1.84 -2.06
C ALA A 279 -15.59 0.66 -3.04
N VAL A 280 -15.16 0.89 -4.30
CA VAL A 280 -15.08 -0.18 -5.30
C VAL A 280 -14.08 -1.25 -4.89
N SER A 281 -12.94 -0.87 -4.33
CA SER A 281 -11.95 -1.83 -3.83
C SER A 281 -12.53 -2.74 -2.75
N ARG A 282 -13.29 -2.20 -1.78
CA ARG A 282 -13.95 -3.01 -0.74
C ARG A 282 -14.97 -3.99 -1.32
N LEU A 283 -15.74 -3.54 -2.32
CA LEU A 283 -16.78 -4.36 -2.94
C LEU A 283 -16.21 -5.46 -3.85
N MET A 284 -15.11 -5.18 -4.55
CA MET A 284 -14.49 -6.11 -5.49
C MET A 284 -13.52 -7.11 -4.85
N LEU A 285 -12.89 -6.74 -3.74
CA LEU A 285 -11.88 -7.55 -3.06
C LEU A 285 -12.48 -8.23 -1.82
N ASP A 286 -13.45 -9.12 -2.06
CA ASP A 286 -14.19 -9.86 -1.03
C ASP A 286 -13.32 -10.79 -0.16
N ASN A 287 -12.17 -11.21 -0.68
CA ASN A 287 -11.21 -12.11 -0.03
C ASN A 287 -9.96 -11.41 0.52
N ILE A 288 -9.79 -10.11 0.32
CA ILE A 288 -8.70 -9.34 0.95
C ILE A 288 -9.26 -8.64 2.19
N PRO A 289 -8.78 -8.99 3.40
CA PRO A 289 -9.45 -8.58 4.63
C PRO A 289 -9.44 -7.07 4.85
N HIS A 290 -8.35 -6.39 4.52
CA HIS A 290 -8.21 -4.98 4.87
C HIS A 290 -8.08 -4.08 3.64
N ILE A 291 -8.81 -2.94 3.66
CA ILE A 291 -8.66 -1.84 2.71
C ILE A 291 -8.14 -0.62 3.48
N LYS A 292 -7.00 -0.11 3.04
CA LYS A 292 -6.31 0.98 3.71
C LYS A 292 -6.59 2.33 3.04
N ALA A 293 -7.01 3.30 3.83
CA ALA A 293 -7.06 4.71 3.45
C ALA A 293 -5.73 5.39 3.81
N TYR A 294 -4.78 5.39 2.88
CA TYR A 294 -3.44 5.94 3.10
C TYR A 294 -3.46 7.46 3.14
N TRP A 295 -3.48 8.04 4.35
CA TRP A 295 -3.72 9.47 4.57
C TRP A 295 -2.66 10.40 3.94
N VAL A 296 -1.44 9.94 3.70
CA VAL A 296 -0.39 10.74 3.03
C VAL A 296 -0.80 11.13 1.62
N MET A 297 -1.52 10.25 0.93
CA MET A 297 -1.99 10.49 -0.44
C MET A 297 -3.38 11.11 -0.48
N LEU A 298 -4.28 10.64 0.39
CA LEU A 298 -5.69 11.05 0.43
C LEU A 298 -5.94 12.34 1.23
N THR A 299 -4.96 12.81 1.99
CA THR A 299 -5.10 13.73 3.12
C THR A 299 -5.80 13.09 4.34
N PRO A 300 -5.50 13.54 5.57
CA PRO A 300 -6.16 13.02 6.77
C PRO A 300 -7.68 13.20 6.77
N ARG A 301 -8.20 14.25 6.11
CA ARG A 301 -9.65 14.53 6.02
C ARG A 301 -10.36 13.49 5.14
N ILE A 302 -9.86 13.22 3.95
CA ILE A 302 -10.45 12.23 3.04
C ILE A 302 -10.26 10.83 3.61
N ALA A 303 -9.09 10.50 4.16
CA ALA A 303 -8.86 9.21 4.81
C ALA A 303 -9.84 8.95 5.97
N GLN A 304 -10.20 9.98 6.75
CA GLN A 304 -11.22 9.88 7.80
C GLN A 304 -12.60 9.55 7.20
N VAL A 305 -13.03 10.23 6.14
CA VAL A 305 -14.32 9.98 5.47
C VAL A 305 -14.33 8.57 4.85
N ALA A 306 -13.20 8.12 4.28
CA ALA A 306 -13.05 6.80 3.68
C ALA A 306 -13.34 5.64 4.66
N LEU A 307 -13.22 5.87 5.98
CA LEU A 307 -13.63 4.90 7.02
C LEU A 307 -15.15 4.62 7.03
N ARG A 308 -15.93 5.43 6.33
CA ARG A 308 -17.37 5.23 6.07
C ARG A 308 -17.65 4.79 4.64
N PHE A 309 -16.61 4.64 3.81
CA PHE A 309 -16.68 4.24 2.41
C PHE A 309 -15.98 2.89 2.15
N GLY A 310 -15.80 2.05 3.16
CA GLY A 310 -15.26 0.69 2.99
C GLY A 310 -13.85 0.48 3.55
N ALA A 311 -13.09 1.53 3.85
CA ALA A 311 -11.80 1.38 4.51
C ALA A 311 -11.96 0.98 5.99
N ASN A 312 -11.05 0.14 6.46
CA ASN A 312 -10.98 -0.27 7.87
C ASN A 312 -9.57 -0.12 8.46
N ASP A 313 -8.66 0.53 7.74
CA ASP A 313 -7.31 0.88 8.18
C ASP A 313 -6.97 2.29 7.69
N ILE A 314 -6.38 3.12 8.54
CA ILE A 314 -5.99 4.51 8.20
C ILE A 314 -4.47 4.66 8.00
N ASP A 315 -3.74 3.53 8.00
CA ASP A 315 -2.29 3.47 8.11
C ASP A 315 -1.77 3.86 9.50
N GLY A 316 -0.58 4.38 9.56
CA GLY A 316 0.11 4.67 10.80
C GLY A 316 0.65 6.09 10.90
N THR A 317 1.62 6.24 11.77
CA THR A 317 2.31 7.51 12.01
C THR A 317 3.10 8.00 10.81
N VAL A 318 3.58 7.08 9.96
CA VAL A 318 4.25 7.34 8.67
C VAL A 318 5.36 8.40 8.80
N VAL A 319 6.29 8.17 9.74
CA VAL A 319 7.39 9.11 9.95
C VAL A 319 8.38 9.03 8.79
N GLU A 320 8.78 10.20 8.23
CA GLU A 320 9.78 10.36 7.16
C GLU A 320 9.38 9.74 5.80
N GLU A 321 8.14 9.82 5.40
CA GLU A 321 7.72 9.46 4.05
C GLU A 321 8.28 10.48 3.02
N LYS A 322 9.11 10.02 2.08
CA LYS A 322 9.77 10.88 1.09
C LYS A 322 9.15 10.78 -0.30
N ILE A 323 8.60 9.64 -0.68
CA ILE A 323 8.21 9.34 -2.07
C ILE A 323 7.09 10.26 -2.55
N TYR A 324 6.05 10.44 -1.73
CA TYR A 324 4.92 11.31 -2.06
C TYR A 324 5.21 12.78 -1.80
N HIS A 325 6.08 13.09 -0.85
CA HIS A 325 6.53 14.45 -0.63
C HIS A 325 7.38 14.95 -1.80
N ASP A 326 8.23 14.13 -2.38
CA ASP A 326 8.96 14.44 -3.62
C ASP A 326 8.00 14.65 -4.81
N ALA A 327 6.88 13.93 -4.86
CA ALA A 327 5.81 14.09 -5.85
C ALA A 327 4.87 15.29 -5.56
N GLY A 328 5.18 16.14 -4.59
CA GLY A 328 4.44 17.38 -4.31
C GLY A 328 3.32 17.23 -3.27
N SER A 329 3.34 16.19 -2.44
CA SER A 329 2.43 16.11 -1.29
C SER A 329 2.73 17.23 -0.29
N THR A 330 1.68 17.92 0.16
CA THR A 330 1.76 19.01 1.15
C THR A 330 1.24 18.63 2.53
N VAL A 331 0.91 17.36 2.75
CA VAL A 331 0.48 16.88 4.06
C VAL A 331 1.65 16.85 5.04
N SER A 332 1.36 16.71 6.33
CA SER A 332 2.40 16.57 7.35
C SER A 332 3.31 15.36 7.07
N GLN A 333 4.59 15.45 7.44
CA GLN A 333 5.56 14.34 7.35
C GLN A 333 5.23 13.18 8.32
N SER A 334 4.31 13.40 9.26
CA SER A 334 3.84 12.37 10.19
C SER A 334 2.54 12.80 10.85
N LEU A 335 1.75 11.82 11.29
CA LEU A 335 0.67 12.01 12.27
C LEU A 335 1.06 11.37 13.59
N ARG A 336 0.81 12.08 14.70
CA ARG A 336 0.99 11.49 16.03
C ARG A 336 -0.08 10.44 16.29
N ARG A 337 0.25 9.43 17.06
CA ARG A 337 -0.70 8.38 17.49
C ARG A 337 -2.02 8.97 18.03
N GLY A 338 -1.96 10.00 18.87
CA GLY A 338 -3.14 10.67 19.41
C GLY A 338 -4.05 11.29 18.33
N GLU A 339 -3.47 11.80 17.25
CA GLU A 339 -4.23 12.33 16.11
C GLU A 339 -4.95 11.21 15.33
N LEU A 340 -4.29 10.09 15.10
CA LEU A 340 -4.91 8.90 14.47
C LEU A 340 -6.09 8.41 15.32
N LEU A 341 -5.91 8.25 16.62
CA LEU A 341 -6.99 7.88 17.56
C LEU A 341 -8.17 8.85 17.48
N ARG A 342 -7.89 10.15 17.42
CA ARG A 342 -8.92 11.20 17.32
C ARG A 342 -9.68 11.09 15.98
N LEU A 343 -8.98 10.95 14.85
CA LEU A 343 -9.59 10.82 13.53
C LEU A 343 -10.53 9.61 13.47
N ILE A 344 -10.10 8.47 13.98
CA ILE A 344 -10.88 7.23 13.98
C ILE A 344 -12.14 7.40 14.86
N ARG A 345 -12.00 7.90 16.08
CA ARG A 345 -13.13 8.10 16.99
C ARG A 345 -14.16 9.10 16.45
N LEU A 346 -13.70 10.20 15.85
CA LEU A 346 -14.59 11.20 15.24
C LEU A 346 -15.30 10.67 13.98
N ALA A 347 -14.77 9.63 13.33
CA ALA A 347 -15.48 8.90 12.29
C ALA A 347 -16.55 7.92 12.87
N GLY A 348 -16.72 7.86 14.19
CA GLY A 348 -17.61 6.91 14.87
C GLY A 348 -17.09 5.46 14.77
N ARG A 349 -15.78 5.27 14.85
CA ARG A 349 -15.11 3.98 14.78
C ARG A 349 -14.28 3.71 16.03
N THR A 350 -14.05 2.43 16.33
CA THR A 350 -13.24 1.97 17.45
C THR A 350 -11.79 1.76 16.98
N PRO A 351 -10.82 2.54 17.47
CA PRO A 351 -9.43 2.39 17.08
C PRO A 351 -8.79 1.15 17.71
N VAL A 352 -8.12 0.35 16.90
CA VAL A 352 -7.28 -0.77 17.33
C VAL A 352 -5.88 -0.59 16.76
N GLU A 353 -4.89 -0.45 17.63
CA GLU A 353 -3.49 -0.49 17.20
C GLU A 353 -3.12 -1.90 16.81
N ARG A 354 -2.42 -2.08 15.70
CA ARG A 354 -2.02 -3.37 15.15
C ARG A 354 -0.53 -3.42 14.83
N ASP A 355 -0.01 -4.64 14.73
CA ASP A 355 1.24 -4.88 14.03
C ASP A 355 1.04 -4.97 12.51
N THR A 356 2.09 -5.31 11.77
CA THR A 356 2.02 -5.43 10.30
C THR A 356 1.06 -6.54 9.83
N LEU A 357 0.91 -7.61 10.59
CA LEU A 357 0.05 -8.76 10.28
C LEU A 357 -1.37 -8.64 10.89
N TYR A 358 -1.76 -7.42 11.28
CA TYR A 358 -3.08 -7.08 11.84
C TYR A 358 -3.40 -7.76 13.18
N ARG A 359 -2.37 -8.20 13.93
CA ARG A 359 -2.55 -8.65 15.31
C ARG A 359 -2.65 -7.41 16.22
N PRO A 360 -3.60 -7.39 17.17
CA PRO A 360 -3.74 -6.24 18.08
C PRO A 360 -2.47 -6.01 18.90
N VAL A 361 -2.18 -4.75 19.17
CA VAL A 361 -1.02 -4.32 19.96
C VAL A 361 -1.49 -3.69 21.25
N GLN A 362 -0.98 -4.17 22.37
CA GLN A 362 -1.07 -3.50 23.66
C GLN A 362 0.18 -2.65 23.87
N ARG A 363 -0.01 -1.36 24.17
CA ARG A 363 1.08 -0.40 24.28
C ARG A 363 1.19 0.17 25.67
N THR A 364 2.43 0.31 26.15
CA THR A 364 2.82 1.18 27.28
C THR A 364 3.45 2.47 26.73
N GLU A 365 3.94 3.36 27.59
CA GLU A 365 4.61 4.59 27.14
C GLU A 365 5.85 4.35 26.28
N THR A 366 6.61 3.28 26.57
CA THR A 366 7.93 3.02 25.94
C THR A 366 8.05 1.68 25.22
N ALA A 367 7.03 0.82 25.30
CA ALA A 367 7.07 -0.51 24.74
C ALA A 367 5.72 -0.93 24.16
N PHE A 368 5.71 -2.00 23.38
CA PHE A 368 4.50 -2.65 22.90
C PHE A 368 4.61 -4.17 23.04
N THR A 369 3.44 -4.82 23.10
CA THR A 369 3.30 -6.28 23.04
C THR A 369 2.25 -6.62 22.00
N VAL A 370 2.56 -7.54 21.10
CA VAL A 370 1.60 -8.07 20.15
C VAL A 370 0.75 -9.12 20.86
N LEU A 371 -0.57 -8.96 20.81
CA LEU A 371 -1.49 -9.93 21.40
C LEU A 371 -1.68 -11.09 20.39
N VAL A 372 -1.48 -12.32 20.87
CA VAL A 372 -1.60 -13.55 20.08
C VAL A 372 -3.02 -14.09 20.17
#